data_d943ffe01759feae8b475197c6a09932
#
_entry.id   d943ffe01759feae8b475197c6a09932
#
_cell.length_a   1.000
_cell.length_b   1.000
_cell.length_c   1.000
_cell.angle_alpha   90.00
_cell.angle_beta   90.00
_cell.angle_gamma   90.00
#
_symmetry.space_group_name_H-M   'P 1'
#
loop_
_entity.id
_entity.type
_entity.pdbx_description
1 polymer ?
#
loop_
_entity_poly.entity_id
_entity_poly.type
_entity_poly.pdbx_seq_one_letter_code
_entity_poly.pdbx_strand_id
1 'polypeptide(L)'
;MDSLTELFWSVDDFCQDFVTVWRKQLLSAGEMQRQRERSLSVSEIMTILIHFHQSHYRDFKAYYTDYILERLQKEFPGLVSYTRFVEFIPSVLIPLCVYLRTCCFGICTGISFMDATSLAVCKNPRIHAHKVFAGLAERGKTSTGWFFGFKLHLIFNDRGELLNLMLTPGNVDDRKPVPHMVRKLFGKLFADKGYISKKLFEELLRTFNIQLITGVRSNMKNRLMPWMDKLLLRKRAIVETIIDQLKNISQIEHSRHRSPINFLVNLICGLIAYCHRPKKPSLGLGTLPALIA
;
A
#
# COMPACT_ATOMS: atom_id res chain seq x y z
N MET A 1 19.84 11.56 -12.64
CA MET A 1 18.54 11.87 -13.27
C MET A 1 17.60 12.41 -12.19
N ASP A 2 16.70 13.27 -12.57
CA ASP A 2 15.73 13.82 -11.61
C ASP A 2 14.74 12.72 -11.22
N SER A 3 14.43 12.57 -9.95
CA SER A 3 13.53 11.54 -9.40
C SER A 3 12.16 11.48 -10.13
N LEU A 4 11.69 12.61 -10.65
CA LEU A 4 10.46 12.71 -11.43
C LEU A 4 10.59 12.03 -12.80
N THR A 5 11.72 12.19 -13.48
CA THR A 5 11.97 11.57 -14.80
C THR A 5 12.04 10.05 -14.70
N GLU A 6 12.72 9.52 -13.69
CA GLU A 6 12.82 8.07 -13.44
C GLU A 6 11.44 7.47 -13.12
N LEU A 7 10.65 8.18 -12.31
CA LEU A 7 9.28 7.77 -12.01
C LEU A 7 8.42 7.77 -13.27
N PHE A 8 8.48 8.84 -14.07
CA PHE A 8 7.71 8.95 -15.31
C PHE A 8 8.04 7.81 -16.27
N TRP A 9 9.30 7.51 -16.50
CA TRP A 9 9.70 6.43 -17.41
C TRP A 9 9.15 5.08 -16.93
N SER A 10 9.31 4.75 -15.66
CA SER A 10 8.77 3.50 -15.10
C SER A 10 7.25 3.38 -15.25
N VAL A 11 6.52 4.48 -15.03
CA VAL A 11 5.05 4.51 -15.17
C VAL A 11 4.63 4.49 -16.63
N ASP A 12 5.36 5.18 -17.51
CA ASP A 12 5.03 5.27 -18.94
C ASP A 12 5.26 3.94 -19.66
N ASP A 13 6.39 3.28 -19.42
CA ASP A 13 6.68 1.93 -19.95
C ASP A 13 5.54 0.95 -19.58
N PHE A 14 5.12 0.94 -18.33
CA PHE A 14 3.97 0.14 -17.91
C PHE A 14 2.68 0.54 -18.62
N CYS A 15 2.42 1.83 -18.78
CA CYS A 15 1.20 2.31 -19.42
C CYS A 15 1.14 1.99 -20.93
N GLN A 16 2.26 2.03 -21.63
CA GLN A 16 2.33 1.66 -23.04
C GLN A 16 1.86 0.22 -23.26
N ASP A 17 2.30 -0.70 -22.43
CA ASP A 17 1.90 -2.11 -22.51
C ASP A 17 0.47 -2.33 -21.99
N PHE A 18 0.22 -1.95 -20.74
CA PHE A 18 -1.02 -2.29 -20.05
C PHE A 18 -2.24 -1.51 -20.54
N VAL A 19 -2.15 -0.17 -20.64
CA VAL A 19 -3.32 0.68 -20.90
C VAL A 19 -3.88 0.45 -22.29
N THR A 20 -3.01 0.18 -23.25
CA THR A 20 -3.39 -0.12 -24.65
C THR A 20 -4.25 -1.39 -24.72
N VAL A 21 -3.80 -2.47 -24.08
CA VAL A 21 -4.52 -3.76 -24.04
C VAL A 21 -5.82 -3.63 -23.24
N TRP A 22 -5.74 -3.01 -22.07
CA TRP A 22 -6.90 -2.82 -21.19
C TRP A 22 -8.02 -2.02 -21.86
N ARG A 23 -7.70 -0.92 -22.55
CA ARG A 23 -8.69 -0.12 -23.28
C ARG A 23 -9.34 -0.91 -24.42
N LYS A 24 -8.56 -1.70 -25.17
CA LYS A 24 -9.13 -2.58 -26.20
C LYS A 24 -10.13 -3.58 -25.62
N GLN A 25 -9.81 -4.15 -24.45
CA GLN A 25 -10.72 -5.06 -23.72
C GLN A 25 -12.00 -4.37 -23.28
N LEU A 26 -11.93 -3.15 -22.72
CA LEU A 26 -13.12 -2.39 -22.31
C LEU A 26 -14.01 -2.00 -23.50
N LEU A 27 -13.42 -1.67 -24.65
CA LEU A 27 -14.17 -1.40 -25.88
C LEU A 27 -14.86 -2.65 -26.41
N SER A 28 -14.15 -3.80 -26.43
CA SER A 28 -14.75 -5.08 -26.89
C SER A 28 -15.82 -5.61 -25.96
N ALA A 29 -15.71 -5.36 -24.65
CA ALA A 29 -16.72 -5.74 -23.65
C ALA A 29 -17.94 -4.80 -23.62
N GLY A 30 -17.94 -3.69 -24.39
CA GLY A 30 -19.01 -2.70 -24.38
C GLY A 30 -19.04 -1.80 -23.13
N GLU A 31 -18.06 -1.94 -22.23
CA GLU A 31 -17.94 -1.12 -21.00
C GLU A 31 -17.46 0.30 -21.29
N MET A 32 -16.91 0.53 -22.49
CA MET A 32 -16.50 1.83 -23.01
C MET A 32 -17.06 2.00 -24.43
N GLN A 33 -17.82 3.08 -24.67
CA GLN A 33 -18.40 3.36 -25.98
C GLN A 33 -17.47 4.16 -26.89
N ARG A 34 -16.63 5.04 -26.33
CA ARG A 34 -15.74 5.92 -27.10
C ARG A 34 -14.51 6.30 -26.28
N GLN A 35 -13.36 6.20 -26.90
CA GLN A 35 -12.13 6.78 -26.36
C GLN A 35 -12.09 8.26 -26.76
N ARG A 36 -12.20 9.17 -25.78
CA ARG A 36 -11.91 10.59 -25.98
C ARG A 36 -10.43 10.82 -25.69
N GLU A 37 -9.74 11.46 -26.59
CA GLU A 37 -8.39 11.96 -26.32
C GLU A 37 -8.48 13.00 -25.18
N ARG A 38 -7.55 12.87 -24.26
CA ARG A 38 -7.36 13.80 -23.13
C ARG A 38 -6.06 14.53 -23.37
N SER A 39 -5.98 15.76 -22.87
CA SER A 39 -4.74 16.55 -22.92
C SER A 39 -3.61 15.91 -22.10
N LEU A 40 -3.94 15.21 -21.01
CA LEU A 40 -2.99 14.45 -20.22
C LEU A 40 -3.15 12.94 -20.47
N SER A 41 -2.04 12.25 -20.68
CA SER A 41 -1.98 10.79 -20.76
C SER A 41 -2.27 10.15 -19.38
N VAL A 42 -2.54 8.83 -19.37
CA VAL A 42 -2.68 8.07 -18.14
C VAL A 42 -1.38 8.07 -17.33
N SER A 43 -0.24 7.95 -18.01
CA SER A 43 1.08 7.97 -17.38
C SER A 43 1.40 9.30 -16.72
N GLU A 44 1.08 10.43 -17.37
CA GLU A 44 1.25 11.76 -16.78
C GLU A 44 0.38 11.95 -15.54
N ILE A 45 -0.90 11.55 -15.59
CA ILE A 45 -1.79 11.63 -14.43
C ILE A 45 -1.28 10.77 -13.27
N MET A 46 -0.89 9.52 -13.54
CA MET A 46 -0.32 8.63 -12.52
C MET A 46 0.96 9.20 -11.92
N THR A 47 1.86 9.71 -12.74
CA THR A 47 3.14 10.31 -12.31
C THR A 47 2.90 11.50 -11.38
N ILE A 48 2.04 12.43 -11.76
CA ILE A 48 1.70 13.60 -10.93
C ILE A 48 1.14 13.17 -9.57
N LEU A 49 0.25 12.16 -9.55
CA LEU A 49 -0.36 11.66 -8.32
C LEU A 49 0.65 10.94 -7.41
N ILE A 50 1.54 10.14 -7.97
CA ILE A 50 2.58 9.44 -7.20
C ILE A 50 3.62 10.42 -6.67
N HIS A 51 4.07 11.36 -7.52
CA HIS A 51 5.07 12.36 -7.16
C HIS A 51 4.59 13.30 -6.04
N PHE A 52 3.28 13.56 -5.93
CA PHE A 52 2.72 14.27 -4.79
C PHE A 52 3.19 13.68 -3.45
N HIS A 53 3.20 12.36 -3.30
CA HIS A 53 3.64 11.67 -2.08
C HIS A 53 5.17 11.66 -1.88
N GLN A 54 5.93 12.10 -2.87
CA GLN A 54 7.38 12.27 -2.80
C GLN A 54 7.79 13.74 -2.57
N SER A 55 6.88 14.68 -2.85
CA SER A 55 7.15 16.12 -2.90
C SER A 55 7.09 16.86 -1.57
N HIS A 56 6.74 16.17 -0.47
CA HIS A 56 6.57 16.76 0.88
C HIS A 56 5.42 17.77 1.03
N TYR A 57 4.63 18.04 0.00
CA TYR A 57 3.42 18.84 0.12
C TYR A 57 2.36 18.07 0.91
N ARG A 58 1.63 18.76 1.80
CA ARG A 58 0.54 18.17 2.59
C ARG A 58 -0.84 18.29 1.95
N ASP A 59 -0.99 19.25 1.05
CA ASP A 59 -2.24 19.54 0.35
C ASP A 59 -2.05 19.36 -1.15
N PHE A 60 -2.87 18.50 -1.75
CA PHE A 60 -2.76 18.19 -3.18
C PHE A 60 -3.09 19.40 -4.05
N LYS A 61 -4.03 20.29 -3.60
CA LYS A 61 -4.36 21.49 -4.37
C LYS A 61 -3.15 22.42 -4.44
N ALA A 62 -2.51 22.71 -3.28
CA ALA A 62 -1.31 23.55 -3.24
C ALA A 62 -0.18 22.93 -4.08
N TYR A 63 0.06 21.61 -3.97
CA TYR A 63 1.03 20.94 -4.82
C TYR A 63 0.74 21.12 -6.32
N TYR A 64 -0.51 20.94 -6.73
CA TYR A 64 -0.89 21.06 -8.14
C TYR A 64 -0.81 22.49 -8.65
N THR A 65 -1.34 23.48 -7.88
CA THR A 65 -1.37 24.89 -8.29
C THR A 65 0.00 25.54 -8.25
N ASP A 66 0.76 25.36 -7.15
CA ASP A 66 1.95 26.16 -6.86
C ASP A 66 3.23 25.48 -7.38
N TYR A 67 3.17 24.16 -7.64
CA TYR A 67 4.32 23.43 -8.14
C TYR A 67 4.11 22.88 -9.55
N ILE A 68 3.05 22.09 -9.81
CA ILE A 68 2.83 21.48 -11.13
C ILE A 68 2.52 22.55 -12.18
N LEU A 69 1.50 23.40 -11.94
CA LEU A 69 1.09 24.42 -12.92
C LEU A 69 2.13 25.50 -13.15
N GLU A 70 2.93 25.86 -12.11
CA GLU A 70 3.89 26.96 -12.25
C GLU A 70 5.26 26.49 -12.74
N ARG A 71 5.69 25.28 -12.37
CA ARG A 71 7.08 24.87 -12.59
C ARG A 71 7.27 23.75 -13.59
N LEU A 72 6.24 22.90 -13.83
CA LEU A 72 6.36 21.71 -14.64
C LEU A 72 5.51 21.76 -15.93
N GLN A 73 5.23 22.95 -16.45
CA GLN A 73 4.49 23.11 -17.72
C GLN A 73 5.25 22.58 -18.92
N LYS A 74 6.59 22.60 -18.86
CA LYS A 74 7.44 22.09 -19.99
C LYS A 74 7.43 20.56 -20.01
N GLU A 75 7.43 19.94 -18.83
CA GLU A 75 7.40 18.50 -18.65
C GLU A 75 6.01 17.92 -18.92
N PHE A 76 4.95 18.68 -18.64
CA PHE A 76 3.55 18.30 -18.84
C PHE A 76 2.82 19.34 -19.69
N PRO A 77 2.99 19.38 -21.02
CA PRO A 77 2.41 20.43 -21.86
C PRO A 77 0.88 20.40 -21.93
N GLY A 78 0.26 19.28 -21.57
CA GLY A 78 -1.20 19.08 -21.56
C GLY A 78 -1.89 19.42 -20.24
N LEU A 79 -1.25 20.18 -19.33
CA LEU A 79 -1.82 20.50 -18.03
C LEU A 79 -3.17 21.22 -18.12
N VAL A 80 -4.06 20.85 -17.23
CA VAL A 80 -5.43 21.38 -17.12
C VAL A 80 -5.63 22.10 -15.78
N SER A 81 -6.77 22.80 -15.62
CA SER A 81 -7.10 23.37 -14.32
C SER A 81 -7.20 22.29 -13.23
N TYR A 82 -6.96 22.67 -11.98
CA TYR A 82 -7.08 21.77 -10.82
C TYR A 82 -8.41 21.00 -10.78
N THR A 83 -9.52 21.70 -11.00
CA THR A 83 -10.86 21.08 -11.00
C THR A 83 -10.96 19.99 -12.07
N ARG A 84 -10.47 20.26 -13.26
CA ARG A 84 -10.47 19.30 -14.36
C ARG A 84 -9.52 18.12 -14.10
N PHE A 85 -8.37 18.36 -13.48
CA PHE A 85 -7.45 17.28 -13.08
C PHE A 85 -8.12 16.34 -12.07
N VAL A 86 -8.82 16.88 -11.07
CA VAL A 86 -9.53 16.06 -10.07
C VAL A 86 -10.57 15.13 -10.70
N GLU A 87 -11.20 15.53 -11.80
CA GLU A 87 -12.12 14.67 -12.56
C GLU A 87 -11.42 13.49 -13.25
N PHE A 88 -10.12 13.59 -13.51
CA PHE A 88 -9.34 12.51 -14.12
C PHE A 88 -8.90 11.44 -13.10
N ILE A 89 -8.78 11.80 -11.81
CA ILE A 89 -8.26 10.91 -10.76
C ILE A 89 -8.94 9.54 -10.73
N PRO A 90 -10.28 9.43 -10.77
CA PRO A 90 -10.94 8.12 -10.72
C PRO A 90 -10.54 7.16 -11.85
N SER A 91 -10.20 7.70 -13.03
CA SER A 91 -9.91 6.90 -14.22
C SER A 91 -8.58 6.13 -14.15
N VAL A 92 -7.68 6.50 -13.25
CA VAL A 92 -6.38 5.85 -13.10
C VAL A 92 -6.31 4.84 -11.95
N LEU A 93 -7.43 4.60 -11.25
CA LEU A 93 -7.45 3.66 -10.12
C LEU A 93 -7.01 2.25 -10.54
N ILE A 94 -7.57 1.70 -11.61
CA ILE A 94 -7.23 0.36 -12.09
C ILE A 94 -5.78 0.29 -12.58
N PRO A 95 -5.29 1.18 -13.47
CA PRO A 95 -3.88 1.23 -13.83
C PRO A 95 -2.94 1.31 -12.62
N LEU A 96 -3.22 2.15 -11.63
CA LEU A 96 -2.42 2.25 -10.40
C LEU A 96 -2.41 0.94 -9.59
N CYS A 97 -3.56 0.27 -9.45
CA CYS A 97 -3.64 -1.03 -8.77
C CYS A 97 -2.79 -2.08 -9.47
N VAL A 98 -2.85 -2.15 -10.80
CA VAL A 98 -2.07 -3.11 -11.58
C VAL A 98 -0.59 -2.79 -11.49
N TYR A 99 -0.19 -1.53 -11.71
CA TYR A 99 1.19 -1.07 -11.60
C TYR A 99 1.80 -1.41 -10.23
N LEU A 100 1.08 -1.12 -9.13
CA LEU A 100 1.55 -1.48 -7.79
C LEU A 100 1.83 -2.98 -7.66
N ARG A 101 0.96 -3.83 -8.22
CA ARG A 101 1.07 -5.29 -8.07
C ARG A 101 2.08 -5.94 -9.00
N THR A 102 2.31 -5.38 -10.18
CA THR A 102 3.17 -5.97 -11.21
C THR A 102 4.59 -5.39 -11.20
N CYS A 103 4.73 -4.09 -10.91
CA CYS A 103 6.00 -3.39 -11.01
C CYS A 103 6.62 -3.02 -9.66
N CYS A 104 5.80 -2.88 -8.58
CA CYS A 104 6.29 -2.33 -7.33
C CYS A 104 6.47 -3.35 -6.20
N PHE A 105 5.86 -4.54 -6.30
CA PHE A 105 6.04 -5.56 -5.26
C PHE A 105 7.43 -6.18 -5.34
N GLY A 106 8.03 -6.36 -4.15
CA GLY A 106 9.32 -7.04 -4.00
C GLY A 106 9.21 -8.56 -4.16
N ILE A 107 10.34 -9.22 -4.08
CA ILE A 107 10.47 -10.68 -4.16
C ILE A 107 10.51 -11.27 -2.76
N CYS A 108 9.78 -12.38 -2.54
CA CYS A 108 9.83 -13.11 -1.28
C CYS A 108 11.22 -13.74 -1.08
N THR A 109 11.85 -13.42 0.06
CA THR A 109 13.19 -13.92 0.43
C THR A 109 13.15 -15.13 1.37
N GLY A 110 11.94 -15.59 1.72
CA GLY A 110 11.73 -16.60 2.77
C GLY A 110 11.60 -16.00 4.17
N ILE A 111 11.87 -14.71 4.34
CA ILE A 111 11.67 -13.95 5.59
C ILE A 111 10.69 -12.84 5.32
N SER A 112 9.52 -12.92 5.96
CA SER A 112 8.46 -11.93 5.78
C SER A 112 7.98 -11.40 7.13
N PHE A 113 7.63 -10.12 7.17
CA PHE A 113 7.10 -9.43 8.35
C PHE A 113 5.73 -8.89 8.04
N MET A 114 4.80 -9.08 8.97
CA MET A 114 3.42 -8.66 8.79
C MET A 114 2.97 -7.77 9.93
N ASP A 115 2.20 -6.75 9.58
CA ASP A 115 1.45 -5.94 10.54
C ASP A 115 0.21 -5.32 9.88
N ALA A 116 -0.67 -4.76 10.72
CA ALA A 116 -1.85 -4.01 10.30
C ALA A 116 -1.84 -2.62 10.92
N THR A 117 -2.23 -1.62 10.14
CA THR A 117 -2.38 -0.25 10.64
C THR A 117 -3.78 0.28 10.35
N SER A 118 -4.31 1.07 11.28
CA SER A 118 -5.58 1.77 11.08
C SER A 118 -5.42 2.95 10.14
N LEU A 119 -6.41 3.17 9.28
CA LEU A 119 -6.59 4.36 8.46
C LEU A 119 -7.93 5.00 8.84
N ALA A 120 -7.88 6.03 9.67
CA ALA A 120 -9.07 6.74 10.10
C ALA A 120 -9.56 7.70 9.00
N VAL A 121 -10.84 7.63 8.64
CA VAL A 121 -11.44 8.48 7.59
C VAL A 121 -12.12 9.72 8.16
N CYS A 122 -12.41 9.74 9.44
CA CYS A 122 -12.90 10.92 10.15
C CYS A 122 -12.60 10.84 11.66
N LYS A 123 -12.70 11.97 12.36
CA LYS A 123 -12.65 12.01 13.81
C LYS A 123 -13.90 11.38 14.43
N ASN A 124 -13.77 10.68 15.54
CA ASN A 124 -14.88 9.96 16.21
C ASN A 124 -16.18 10.77 16.41
N PRO A 125 -16.17 12.04 16.81
CA PRO A 125 -17.39 12.83 16.95
C PRO A 125 -18.16 13.04 15.63
N ARG A 126 -17.50 12.85 14.48
CA ARG A 126 -18.11 13.06 13.16
C ARG A 126 -18.66 11.79 12.50
N ILE A 127 -18.58 10.65 13.15
CA ILE A 127 -18.96 9.36 12.53
C ILE A 127 -20.41 9.40 12.04
N HIS A 128 -21.34 9.90 12.87
CA HIS A 128 -22.77 9.94 12.52
C HIS A 128 -23.10 10.89 11.34
N ALA A 129 -22.29 11.94 11.16
CA ALA A 129 -22.45 12.89 10.06
C ALA A 129 -21.67 12.49 8.78
N HIS A 130 -20.84 11.43 8.86
CA HIS A 130 -19.94 11.05 7.80
C HIS A 130 -20.61 10.11 6.80
N LYS A 131 -21.01 10.66 5.63
CA LYS A 131 -21.73 9.92 4.60
C LYS A 131 -20.85 9.27 3.53
N VAL A 132 -19.64 9.80 3.31
CA VAL A 132 -18.75 9.41 2.19
C VAL A 132 -18.38 7.93 2.21
N PHE A 133 -18.11 7.36 3.39
CA PHE A 133 -17.74 5.96 3.57
C PHE A 133 -18.81 5.13 4.28
N ALA A 134 -20.08 5.59 4.26
CA ALA A 134 -21.19 4.81 4.81
C ALA A 134 -21.31 3.45 4.10
N GLY A 135 -21.39 2.37 4.86
CA GLY A 135 -21.42 1.00 4.34
C GLY A 135 -20.08 0.44 3.86
N LEU A 136 -19.00 1.24 3.85
CA LEU A 136 -17.65 0.79 3.46
C LEU A 136 -16.70 0.76 4.66
N ALA A 137 -16.69 1.83 5.46
CA ALA A 137 -15.85 1.93 6.64
C ALA A 137 -16.62 1.48 7.89
N GLU A 138 -15.89 0.94 8.86
CA GLU A 138 -16.44 0.44 10.12
C GLU A 138 -15.64 0.93 11.34
N ARG A 139 -16.27 0.88 12.53
CA ARG A 139 -15.57 1.15 13.78
C ARG A 139 -14.62 0.02 14.11
N GLY A 140 -13.35 0.34 14.31
CA GLY A 140 -12.33 -0.56 14.80
C GLY A 140 -11.74 -0.07 16.13
N LYS A 141 -11.07 -0.97 16.85
CA LYS A 141 -10.35 -0.69 18.09
C LYS A 141 -8.87 -1.02 17.89
N THR A 142 -8.01 -0.10 18.28
CA THR A 142 -6.55 -0.29 18.37
C THR A 142 -6.11 -0.14 19.84
N SER A 143 -4.84 -0.34 20.12
CA SER A 143 -4.23 -0.05 21.42
C SER A 143 -4.38 1.42 21.83
N THR A 144 -4.44 2.32 20.85
CA THR A 144 -4.56 3.77 21.06
C THR A 144 -6.01 4.27 21.16
N GLY A 145 -7.01 3.40 20.94
CA GLY A 145 -8.42 3.76 21.08
C GLY A 145 -9.30 3.32 19.90
N TRP A 146 -10.50 3.89 19.85
CA TRP A 146 -11.46 3.64 18.79
C TRP A 146 -11.20 4.55 17.58
N PHE A 147 -11.41 4.01 16.38
CA PHE A 147 -11.38 4.77 15.14
C PHE A 147 -12.52 4.33 14.22
N PHE A 148 -12.87 5.16 13.24
CA PHE A 148 -13.79 4.82 12.16
C PHE A 148 -13.03 4.90 10.83
N GLY A 149 -12.99 3.78 10.10
CA GLY A 149 -12.21 3.70 8.87
C GLY A 149 -11.90 2.28 8.45
N PHE A 150 -10.68 2.10 7.99
CA PHE A 150 -10.17 0.85 7.44
C PHE A 150 -8.95 0.36 8.21
N LYS A 151 -8.62 -0.93 8.06
CA LYS A 151 -7.32 -1.49 8.40
C LYS A 151 -6.56 -1.84 7.14
N LEU A 152 -5.34 -1.37 7.07
CA LEU A 152 -4.40 -1.71 6.01
C LEU A 152 -3.43 -2.77 6.54
N HIS A 153 -3.57 -3.98 6.01
CA HIS A 153 -2.68 -5.10 6.31
C HIS A 153 -1.55 -5.11 5.30
N LEU A 154 -0.32 -5.26 5.77
CA LEU A 154 0.88 -5.15 4.96
C LEU A 154 1.83 -6.31 5.25
N ILE A 155 2.48 -6.83 4.22
CA ILE A 155 3.56 -7.80 4.35
C ILE A 155 4.79 -7.25 3.63
N PHE A 156 5.92 -7.26 4.32
CA PHE A 156 7.23 -6.82 3.81
C PHE A 156 8.26 -7.93 3.95
N ASN A 157 9.28 -7.93 3.09
CA ASN A 157 10.45 -8.77 3.26
C ASN A 157 11.49 -8.11 4.19
N ASP A 158 12.61 -8.78 4.41
CA ASP A 158 13.75 -8.31 5.21
C ASP A 158 14.49 -7.09 4.61
N ARG A 159 14.23 -6.78 3.34
CA ARG A 159 14.75 -5.60 2.63
C ARG A 159 13.79 -4.41 2.68
N GLY A 160 12.65 -4.54 3.38
CA GLY A 160 11.62 -3.51 3.47
C GLY A 160 10.79 -3.33 2.19
N GLU A 161 10.84 -4.30 1.27
CA GLU A 161 10.04 -4.28 0.06
C GLU A 161 8.63 -4.82 0.36
N LEU A 162 7.62 -4.16 -0.19
CA LEU A 162 6.22 -4.56 -0.05
C LEU A 162 5.96 -5.84 -0.87
N LEU A 163 5.49 -6.90 -0.19
CA LEU A 163 5.17 -8.18 -0.83
C LEU A 163 3.68 -8.34 -1.11
N ASN A 164 2.84 -7.87 -0.20
CA ASN A 164 1.40 -7.91 -0.36
C ASN A 164 0.72 -6.89 0.55
N LEU A 165 -0.51 -6.55 0.19
CA LEU A 165 -1.39 -5.69 0.98
C LEU A 165 -2.85 -6.11 0.88
N MET A 166 -3.62 -5.77 1.90
CA MET A 166 -5.08 -5.89 1.89
C MET A 166 -5.71 -4.77 2.71
N LEU A 167 -6.76 -4.17 2.19
CA LEU A 167 -7.57 -3.18 2.89
C LEU A 167 -8.87 -3.85 3.35
N THR A 168 -9.21 -3.68 4.63
CA THR A 168 -10.45 -4.23 5.22
C THR A 168 -11.18 -3.15 6.02
N PRO A 169 -12.50 -3.26 6.23
CA PRO A 169 -13.19 -2.44 7.22
C PRO A 169 -12.55 -2.53 8.60
N GLY A 170 -12.65 -1.46 9.39
CA GLY A 170 -11.95 -1.33 10.68
C GLY A 170 -12.29 -2.39 11.73
N ASN A 171 -13.47 -3.02 11.65
CA ASN A 171 -13.94 -4.07 12.58
C ASN A 171 -13.42 -5.48 12.25
N VAL A 172 -12.73 -5.67 11.11
CA VAL A 172 -12.24 -6.98 10.70
C VAL A 172 -11.04 -7.40 11.57
N ASP A 173 -11.05 -8.66 12.03
CA ASP A 173 -9.92 -9.25 12.78
C ASP A 173 -8.69 -9.37 11.88
N ASP A 174 -7.53 -8.97 12.39
CA ASP A 174 -6.27 -8.90 11.64
C ASP A 174 -5.79 -10.27 11.11
N ARG A 175 -6.27 -11.37 11.70
CA ARG A 175 -5.97 -12.74 11.29
C ARG A 175 -6.74 -13.20 10.06
N LYS A 176 -7.93 -12.64 9.79
CA LYS A 176 -8.80 -13.07 8.69
C LYS A 176 -8.18 -12.92 7.30
N PRO A 177 -7.50 -11.80 6.94
CA PRO A 177 -6.93 -11.63 5.62
C PRO A 177 -5.65 -12.44 5.37
N VAL A 178 -4.99 -12.94 6.41
CA VAL A 178 -3.67 -13.59 6.33
C VAL A 178 -3.61 -14.72 5.30
N PRO A 179 -4.53 -15.72 5.30
CA PRO A 179 -4.47 -16.83 4.34
C PRO A 179 -4.54 -16.38 2.87
N HIS A 180 -5.23 -15.28 2.59
CA HIS A 180 -5.32 -14.71 1.23
C HIS A 180 -4.04 -13.98 0.85
N MET A 181 -3.40 -13.33 1.81
CA MET A 181 -2.20 -12.50 1.57
C MET A 181 -0.93 -13.32 1.36
N VAL A 182 -0.85 -14.52 1.92
CA VAL A 182 0.38 -15.32 1.89
C VAL A 182 0.51 -16.28 0.70
N ARG A 183 -0.48 -16.37 -0.17
CA ARG A 183 -0.57 -17.38 -1.26
C ARG A 183 0.66 -17.46 -2.18
N LYS A 184 1.41 -16.38 -2.33
CA LYS A 184 2.61 -16.30 -3.16
C LYS A 184 3.91 -16.23 -2.35
N LEU A 185 3.82 -16.47 -1.04
CA LEU A 185 4.96 -16.40 -0.13
C LEU A 185 5.41 -17.81 0.26
N PHE A 186 6.63 -17.91 0.78
CA PHE A 186 7.19 -19.12 1.36
C PHE A 186 8.08 -18.78 2.57
N GLY A 187 8.41 -19.81 3.35
CA GLY A 187 9.33 -19.67 4.49
C GLY A 187 8.67 -19.22 5.78
N LYS A 188 9.19 -18.17 6.40
CA LYS A 188 8.77 -17.70 7.72
C LYS A 188 8.06 -16.37 7.67
N LEU A 189 6.91 -16.27 8.37
CA LEU A 189 6.14 -15.05 8.54
C LEU A 189 6.19 -14.60 10.00
N PHE A 190 6.79 -13.45 10.26
CA PHE A 190 6.91 -12.86 11.59
C PHE A 190 5.78 -11.85 11.81
N ALA A 191 4.99 -12.06 12.87
CA ALA A 191 3.84 -11.21 13.19
C ALA A 191 3.78 -10.88 14.69
N ASP A 192 2.94 -9.89 15.04
CA ASP A 192 2.71 -9.52 16.44
C ASP A 192 1.89 -10.56 17.21
N LYS A 193 1.87 -10.43 18.55
CA LYS A 193 1.09 -11.27 19.46
C LYS A 193 -0.42 -11.26 19.17
N GLY A 194 -0.93 -10.25 18.46
CA GLY A 194 -2.30 -10.19 17.96
C GLY A 194 -2.66 -11.33 17.01
N TYR A 195 -1.68 -11.86 16.28
CA TYR A 195 -1.85 -12.94 15.31
C TYR A 195 -1.79 -14.36 15.92
N ILE A 196 -1.62 -14.50 17.23
CA ILE A 196 -1.58 -15.81 17.91
C ILE A 196 -2.94 -16.51 17.72
N SER A 197 -2.91 -17.61 16.95
CA SER A 197 -4.06 -18.50 16.72
C SER A 197 -3.55 -19.87 16.29
N LYS A 198 -3.95 -20.92 17.01
CA LYS A 198 -3.60 -22.30 16.66
C LYS A 198 -4.14 -22.65 15.27
N LYS A 199 -5.39 -22.29 15.00
CA LYS A 199 -6.06 -22.52 13.69
C LYS A 199 -5.28 -21.86 12.55
N LEU A 200 -4.92 -20.58 12.69
CA LEU A 200 -4.16 -19.85 11.68
C LEU A 200 -2.77 -20.47 11.46
N PHE A 201 -2.05 -20.84 12.55
CA PHE A 201 -0.75 -21.48 12.44
C PHE A 201 -0.81 -22.81 11.66
N GLU A 202 -1.80 -23.66 11.99
CA GLU A 202 -1.97 -24.96 11.32
C GLU A 202 -2.37 -24.77 9.84
N GLU A 203 -3.25 -23.83 9.54
CA GLU A 203 -3.68 -23.50 8.19
C GLU A 203 -2.50 -23.01 7.34
N LEU A 204 -1.71 -22.07 7.84
CA LEU A 204 -0.56 -21.53 7.12
C LEU A 204 0.51 -22.59 6.86
N LEU A 205 0.78 -23.45 7.86
CA LEU A 205 1.77 -24.51 7.73
C LEU A 205 1.31 -25.59 6.74
N ARG A 206 0.05 -26.07 6.86
CA ARG A 206 -0.43 -27.19 6.04
C ARG A 206 -0.74 -26.78 4.60
N THR A 207 -1.32 -25.61 4.39
CA THR A 207 -1.81 -25.18 3.07
C THR A 207 -0.76 -24.44 2.26
N PHE A 208 0.10 -23.64 2.91
CA PHE A 208 1.03 -22.74 2.23
C PHE A 208 2.49 -23.05 2.57
N ASN A 209 2.78 -24.04 3.42
CA ASN A 209 4.12 -24.35 3.94
C ASN A 209 4.82 -23.12 4.53
N ILE A 210 4.06 -22.26 5.22
CA ILE A 210 4.56 -21.04 5.87
C ILE A 210 4.55 -21.24 7.37
N GLN A 211 5.69 -21.00 8.00
CA GLN A 211 5.83 -21.02 9.44
C GLN A 211 5.51 -19.66 10.04
N LEU A 212 4.38 -19.53 10.75
CA LEU A 212 4.02 -18.31 11.47
C LEU A 212 4.82 -18.22 12.79
N ILE A 213 5.60 -17.17 12.96
CA ILE A 213 6.41 -16.89 14.15
C ILE A 213 5.83 -15.66 14.87
N THR A 214 5.39 -15.85 16.12
CA THR A 214 4.86 -14.78 16.97
C THR A 214 5.51 -14.80 18.35
N GLY A 215 5.50 -13.67 19.03
CA GLY A 215 5.86 -13.60 20.45
C GLY A 215 4.89 -14.39 21.33
N VAL A 216 5.31 -14.76 22.55
CA VAL A 216 4.48 -15.44 23.54
C VAL A 216 3.81 -14.38 24.43
N ARG A 217 2.54 -14.57 24.79
CA ARG A 217 1.85 -13.75 25.81
C ARG A 217 2.32 -14.14 27.22
N SER A 218 2.24 -13.21 28.16
CA SER A 218 2.68 -13.44 29.54
C SER A 218 1.97 -14.62 30.24
N ASN A 219 0.73 -14.90 29.86
CA ASN A 219 -0.08 -16.00 30.38
C ASN A 219 0.09 -17.33 29.62
N MET A 220 0.99 -17.41 28.65
CA MET A 220 1.27 -18.63 27.87
C MET A 220 2.55 -19.31 28.36
N LYS A 221 2.60 -20.64 28.27
CA LYS A 221 3.84 -21.39 28.54
C LYS A 221 4.96 -20.92 27.61
N ASN A 222 6.14 -20.75 28.17
CA ASN A 222 7.33 -20.39 27.43
C ASN A 222 7.66 -21.48 26.40
N ARG A 223 7.99 -21.09 25.18
CA ARG A 223 8.30 -22.01 24.09
C ARG A 223 9.73 -21.80 23.66
N LEU A 224 10.49 -22.89 23.60
CA LEU A 224 11.82 -22.83 23.01
C LEU A 224 11.69 -22.40 21.54
N MET A 225 12.40 -21.34 21.20
CA MET A 225 12.45 -20.79 19.86
C MET A 225 13.91 -20.76 19.40
N PRO A 226 14.19 -21.16 18.15
CA PRO A 226 15.53 -21.00 17.57
C PRO A 226 16.02 -19.57 17.77
N TRP A 227 17.29 -19.40 18.09
CA TRP A 227 17.86 -18.08 18.41
C TRP A 227 17.71 -17.11 17.25
N MET A 228 17.82 -17.56 16.00
CA MET A 228 17.62 -16.76 14.80
C MET A 228 16.18 -16.23 14.72
N ASP A 229 15.18 -17.09 14.98
CA ASP A 229 13.78 -16.68 14.97
C ASP A 229 13.49 -15.66 16.08
N LYS A 230 14.11 -15.81 17.24
CA LYS A 230 14.03 -14.83 18.33
C LYS A 230 14.65 -13.49 17.94
N LEU A 231 15.78 -13.51 17.22
CA LEU A 231 16.43 -12.31 16.71
C LEU A 231 15.54 -11.60 15.67
N LEU A 232 15.04 -12.33 14.66
CA LEU A 232 14.19 -11.80 13.62
C LEU A 232 12.87 -11.27 14.18
N LEU A 233 12.29 -11.95 15.17
CA LEU A 233 11.09 -11.46 15.85
C LEU A 233 11.31 -10.11 16.55
N ARG A 234 12.48 -9.87 17.14
CA ARG A 234 12.85 -8.55 17.68
C ARG A 234 13.02 -7.50 16.57
N LYS A 235 13.57 -7.91 15.42
CA LYS A 235 13.74 -7.05 14.24
C LYS A 235 12.44 -6.72 13.53
N ARG A 236 11.30 -7.31 13.93
CA ARG A 236 9.96 -6.96 13.41
C ARG A 236 9.64 -5.46 13.55
N ALA A 237 10.27 -4.73 14.45
CA ALA A 237 10.18 -3.28 14.56
C ALA A 237 10.44 -2.53 13.23
N ILE A 238 11.08 -3.18 12.25
CA ILE A 238 11.21 -2.63 10.88
C ILE A 238 9.84 -2.28 10.28
N VAL A 239 8.79 -3.10 10.53
CA VAL A 239 7.45 -2.85 9.99
C VAL A 239 6.85 -1.57 10.60
N GLU A 240 7.09 -1.32 11.89
CA GLU A 240 6.64 -0.11 12.56
C GLU A 240 7.29 1.13 11.92
N THR A 241 8.61 1.05 11.63
CA THR A 241 9.32 2.11 10.90
C THR A 241 8.76 2.33 9.49
N ILE A 242 8.42 1.26 8.78
CA ILE A 242 7.83 1.36 7.43
C ILE A 242 6.44 1.99 7.52
N ILE A 243 5.60 1.55 8.45
CA ILE A 243 4.25 2.11 8.64
C ILE A 243 4.34 3.60 9.02
N ASP A 244 5.28 3.98 9.87
CA ASP A 244 5.53 5.38 10.21
C ASP A 244 5.90 6.22 8.96
N GLN A 245 6.81 5.71 8.13
CA GLN A 245 7.15 6.35 6.86
C GLN A 245 5.96 6.47 5.90
N LEU A 246 5.15 5.43 5.80
CA LEU A 246 3.94 5.46 4.97
C LEU A 246 2.95 6.52 5.44
N LYS A 247 2.75 6.65 6.75
CA LYS A 247 1.81 7.64 7.33
C LYS A 247 2.35 9.06 7.31
N ASN A 248 3.61 9.26 7.70
CA ASN A 248 4.16 10.59 7.95
C ASN A 248 4.91 11.18 6.76
N ILE A 249 5.50 10.34 5.90
CA ILE A 249 6.22 10.80 4.71
C ILE A 249 5.35 10.63 3.47
N SER A 250 4.85 9.42 3.20
CA SER A 250 3.98 9.17 2.05
C SER A 250 2.52 9.57 2.30
N GLN A 251 2.17 10.03 3.49
CA GLN A 251 0.88 10.63 3.86
C GLN A 251 -0.34 9.81 3.43
N ILE A 252 -0.27 8.47 3.58
CA ILE A 252 -1.37 7.58 3.20
C ILE A 252 -2.62 7.76 4.08
N GLU A 253 -2.48 8.34 5.28
CA GLU A 253 -3.59 8.63 6.18
C GLU A 253 -4.04 10.07 5.99
N HIS A 254 -5.23 10.26 5.42
CA HIS A 254 -5.84 11.54 5.21
C HIS A 254 -7.33 11.48 5.59
N SER A 255 -7.80 12.43 6.39
CA SER A 255 -9.15 12.41 6.96
C SER A 255 -10.19 13.26 6.22
N ARG A 256 -9.84 13.83 5.05
CA ARG A 256 -10.70 14.78 4.33
C ARG A 256 -11.11 14.33 2.93
N HIS A 257 -11.10 13.04 2.67
CA HIS A 257 -11.55 12.51 1.38
C HIS A 257 -13.06 12.74 1.19
N ARG A 258 -13.41 13.19 0.01
CA ARG A 258 -14.81 13.41 -0.42
C ARG A 258 -15.32 12.31 -1.36
N SER A 259 -14.48 11.35 -1.70
CA SER A 259 -14.78 10.22 -2.58
C SER A 259 -14.01 8.98 -2.13
N PRO A 260 -14.67 7.80 -2.04
CA PRO A 260 -13.98 6.54 -1.78
C PRO A 260 -12.93 6.20 -2.83
N ILE A 261 -13.20 6.50 -4.10
CA ILE A 261 -12.24 6.24 -5.20
C ILE A 261 -11.00 7.09 -5.03
N ASN A 262 -11.14 8.38 -4.76
CA ASN A 262 -9.97 9.26 -4.55
C ASN A 262 -9.19 8.89 -3.28
N PHE A 263 -9.84 8.34 -2.25
CA PHE A 263 -9.16 7.76 -1.10
C PHE A 263 -8.30 6.57 -1.52
N LEU A 264 -8.83 5.64 -2.32
CA LEU A 264 -8.06 4.48 -2.79
C LEU A 264 -6.90 4.91 -3.69
N VAL A 265 -7.12 5.87 -4.60
CA VAL A 265 -6.04 6.42 -5.43
C VAL A 265 -4.94 7.03 -4.56
N ASN A 266 -5.29 7.86 -3.58
CA ASN A 266 -4.31 8.45 -2.66
C ASN A 266 -3.52 7.38 -1.91
N LEU A 267 -4.19 6.37 -1.36
CA LEU A 267 -3.57 5.26 -0.65
C LEU A 267 -2.58 4.50 -1.56
N ILE A 268 -3.01 4.14 -2.76
CA ILE A 268 -2.19 3.37 -3.71
C ILE A 268 -1.00 4.20 -4.18
N CYS A 269 -1.18 5.48 -4.50
CA CYS A 269 -0.09 6.38 -4.89
C CYS A 269 0.95 6.54 -3.76
N GLY A 270 0.52 6.64 -2.51
CA GLY A 270 1.44 6.69 -1.37
C GLY A 270 2.23 5.39 -1.19
N LEU A 271 1.62 4.23 -1.43
CA LEU A 271 2.30 2.92 -1.40
C LEU A 271 3.30 2.79 -2.57
N ILE A 272 2.93 3.22 -3.78
CA ILE A 272 3.83 3.25 -4.94
C ILE A 272 5.01 4.19 -4.67
N ALA A 273 4.75 5.39 -4.16
CA ALA A 273 5.81 6.34 -3.79
C ALA A 273 6.80 5.74 -2.80
N TYR A 274 6.32 4.98 -1.81
CA TYR A 274 7.19 4.23 -0.91
C TYR A 274 8.02 3.18 -1.67
N CYS A 275 7.42 2.43 -2.59
CA CYS A 275 8.13 1.41 -3.38
C CYS A 275 9.24 2.01 -4.26
N HIS A 276 9.08 3.22 -4.75
CA HIS A 276 10.10 3.95 -5.53
C HIS A 276 11.19 4.63 -4.69
N ARG A 277 11.13 4.53 -3.35
CA ARG A 277 12.20 5.11 -2.52
C ARG A 277 13.53 4.39 -2.75
N PRO A 278 14.62 5.12 -3.01
CA PRO A 278 15.94 4.52 -3.26
C PRO A 278 16.47 3.80 -2.02
N LYS A 279 16.15 4.30 -0.82
CA LYS A 279 16.59 3.72 0.45
C LYS A 279 15.37 3.35 1.30
N LYS A 280 15.14 2.04 1.45
CA LYS A 280 14.10 1.48 2.32
C LYS A 280 14.70 1.02 3.65
N PRO A 281 13.92 1.02 4.75
CA PRO A 281 14.33 0.33 5.97
C PRO A 281 14.63 -1.14 5.64
N SER A 282 15.81 -1.63 6.02
CA SER A 282 16.22 -3.02 5.77
C SER A 282 16.95 -3.58 6.97
N LEU A 283 16.95 -4.90 7.11
CA LEU A 283 17.66 -5.56 8.21
C LEU A 283 19.16 -5.71 7.93
N GLY A 284 19.61 -5.48 6.70
CA GLY A 284 21.02 -5.61 6.33
C GLY A 284 21.59 -7.03 6.56
N LEU A 285 20.75 -8.05 6.39
CA LEU A 285 21.15 -9.44 6.69
C LEU A 285 22.24 -9.98 5.75
N GLY A 286 22.64 -9.20 4.73
CA GLY A 286 23.54 -9.65 3.68
C GLY A 286 22.93 -10.81 2.88
N THR A 287 23.68 -11.38 1.98
CA THR A 287 23.40 -12.73 1.47
C THR A 287 23.79 -13.73 2.56
N LEU A 288 22.89 -14.00 3.50
CA LEU A 288 23.04 -15.18 4.35
C LEU A 288 23.05 -16.38 3.41
N PRO A 289 24.13 -17.18 3.35
CA PRO A 289 24.11 -18.40 2.58
C PRO A 289 22.94 -19.24 3.08
N ALA A 290 22.29 -19.96 2.17
CA ALA A 290 21.10 -20.77 2.38
C ALA A 290 21.17 -21.62 3.67
N LEU A 291 20.78 -21.03 4.79
CA LEU A 291 20.60 -21.68 6.10
C LEU A 291 19.11 -21.97 6.34
N ILE A 292 18.35 -22.09 5.25
CA ILE A 292 16.94 -22.48 5.26
C ILE A 292 16.81 -23.68 4.29
N ALA A 293 17.44 -24.76 4.67
CA ALA A 293 17.08 -26.10 4.21
C ALA A 293 16.37 -26.83 5.36
#